data_54a1056e12800bc62638dfb64273099e
#
_entry.id   54a1056e12800bc62638dfb64273099e
#
_cell.length_a   1.000
_cell.length_b   1.000
_cell.length_c   1.000
_cell.angle_alpha   90.00
_cell.angle_beta   90.00
_cell.angle_gamma   90.00
#
_symmetry.space_group_name_H-M   'P 1'
#
loop_
_entity.id
_entity.type
_entity.pdbx_description
1 polymer ?
#
loop_
_entity_poly.entity_id
_entity_poly.type
_entity_poly.pdbx_seq_one_letter_code
_entity_poly.pdbx_strand_id
1 'polypeptide(L)'
;FIWDMMVVNIGGENKIASSLYPKEGNPLWEEYSTRVVAHTLEVYSKYTFDYPYPKAVSVHAKNQGMEYPMICWNYGRPNDDGTYSDRTKYGMISVIIHEVGHNYFPMIVNSDERQWGWMDEGLDTFMQYLTEQEFEPNYPSRRGDPSKVIRYMSGDQDFISPIMSNPENVFQLGPNAYGKPATALNILRETIMGEELFDYAFKTYANRWMFKHPTPADFFRTMEDASAVDLDWYWRGWFYTTDH
;
A
#
# COMPACT_ATOMS: atom_id res chain seq x y z
N PHE A 1 1.69 10.79 -26.59
CA PHE A 1 2.01 10.52 -25.20
C PHE A 1 2.99 11.55 -24.68
N ILE A 2 2.76 11.98 -23.44
CA ILE A 2 3.65 12.83 -22.66
C ILE A 2 4.49 11.90 -21.81
N TRP A 3 5.78 12.18 -21.73
CA TRP A 3 6.70 11.53 -20.83
C TRP A 3 7.26 12.59 -19.89
N ASP A 4 6.88 12.51 -18.64
CA ASP A 4 7.33 13.40 -17.58
C ASP A 4 8.25 12.65 -16.60
N MET A 5 9.22 13.34 -16.02
CA MET A 5 10.16 12.75 -15.09
C MET A 5 10.76 13.77 -14.12
N MET A 6 11.11 13.29 -12.96
CA MET A 6 11.90 14.04 -11.99
C MET A 6 12.91 13.12 -11.28
N VAL A 7 13.95 13.72 -10.72
CA VAL A 7 14.92 13.01 -9.90
C VAL A 7 14.51 13.14 -8.43
N VAL A 8 14.54 12.02 -7.73
CA VAL A 8 14.36 11.94 -6.29
C VAL A 8 15.60 11.29 -5.65
N ASN A 9 16.09 11.86 -4.54
CA ASN A 9 17.25 11.31 -3.83
C ASN A 9 16.77 10.36 -2.74
N ILE A 10 17.15 9.09 -2.83
CA ILE A 10 16.83 8.05 -1.85
C ILE A 10 18.14 7.44 -1.35
N GLY A 11 18.37 7.55 -0.04
CA GLY A 11 19.58 6.98 0.57
C GLY A 11 20.91 7.52 0.02
N GLY A 12 20.90 8.74 -0.53
CA GLY A 12 22.06 9.35 -1.18
C GLY A 12 22.21 9.02 -2.66
N GLU A 13 21.35 8.19 -3.23
CA GLU A 13 21.33 7.86 -4.64
C GLU A 13 20.18 8.55 -5.38
N ASN A 14 20.46 9.01 -6.61
CA ASN A 14 19.44 9.59 -7.47
C ASN A 14 18.64 8.51 -8.18
N LYS A 15 17.32 8.54 -7.99
CA LYS A 15 16.34 7.67 -8.66
C LYS A 15 15.46 8.49 -9.59
N ILE A 16 14.93 7.86 -10.63
CA ILE A 16 14.03 8.52 -11.58
C ILE A 16 12.59 8.14 -11.25
N ALA A 17 11.80 9.11 -10.86
CA ALA A 17 10.34 9.03 -10.83
C ALA A 17 9.81 9.50 -12.20
N SER A 18 8.94 8.72 -12.83
CA SER A 18 8.47 9.01 -14.19
C SER A 18 7.02 8.66 -14.40
N SER A 19 6.36 9.39 -15.30
CA SER A 19 4.99 9.12 -15.75
C SER A 19 4.88 9.18 -17.25
N LEU A 20 4.10 8.27 -17.84
CA LEU A 20 3.74 8.27 -19.24
C LEU A 20 2.21 8.30 -19.38
N TYR A 21 1.68 9.31 -20.06
CA TYR A 21 0.25 9.49 -20.17
C TYR A 21 -0.15 10.20 -21.48
N PRO A 22 -1.37 10.02 -21.98
CA PRO A 22 -1.86 10.77 -23.13
C PRO A 22 -2.17 12.23 -22.74
N LYS A 23 -2.11 13.13 -23.70
CA LYS A 23 -2.41 14.56 -23.47
C LYS A 23 -3.80 14.82 -22.85
N GLU A 24 -4.72 13.92 -23.08
CA GLU A 24 -6.07 13.91 -22.52
C GLU A 24 -6.08 13.61 -20.98
N GLY A 25 -4.95 13.23 -20.42
CA GLY A 25 -4.75 13.13 -18.96
C GLY A 25 -4.56 14.49 -18.29
N ASN A 26 -4.22 15.53 -19.08
CA ASN A 26 -3.99 16.86 -18.54
C ASN A 26 -5.31 17.61 -18.22
N PRO A 27 -5.29 18.49 -17.19
CA PRO A 27 -4.12 18.88 -16.37
C PRO A 27 -3.79 17.93 -15.21
N LEU A 28 -4.64 16.96 -14.92
CA LEU A 28 -4.56 16.09 -13.73
C LEU A 28 -3.22 15.33 -13.64
N TRP A 29 -2.80 14.69 -14.73
CA TRP A 29 -1.55 13.90 -14.75
C TRP A 29 -0.31 14.78 -14.67
N GLU A 30 -0.30 15.91 -15.36
CA GLU A 30 0.80 16.86 -15.33
C GLU A 30 1.02 17.44 -13.93
N GLU A 31 -0.07 17.71 -13.22
CA GLU A 31 -0.01 18.30 -11.89
C GLU A 31 0.44 17.33 -10.81
N TYR A 32 0.04 16.03 -10.89
CA TYR A 32 0.19 15.11 -9.77
C TYR A 32 1.05 13.87 -10.07
N SER A 33 0.95 13.28 -11.26
CA SER A 33 1.38 11.88 -11.44
C SER A 33 2.84 11.63 -11.10
N THR A 34 3.78 12.37 -11.64
CA THR A 34 5.22 12.18 -11.39
C THR A 34 5.60 12.52 -9.94
N ARG A 35 4.98 13.57 -9.38
CA ARG A 35 5.18 13.94 -7.97
C ARG A 35 4.74 12.82 -7.02
N VAL A 36 3.63 12.17 -7.34
CA VAL A 36 3.10 11.05 -6.53
C VAL A 36 4.06 9.86 -6.60
N VAL A 37 4.61 9.54 -7.77
CA VAL A 37 5.65 8.49 -7.88
C VAL A 37 6.84 8.82 -6.98
N ALA A 38 7.38 10.04 -7.07
CA ALA A 38 8.51 10.47 -6.24
C ALA A 38 8.20 10.40 -4.75
N HIS A 39 7.06 10.96 -4.33
CA HIS A 39 6.59 10.96 -2.95
C HIS A 39 6.42 9.53 -2.39
N THR A 40 5.89 8.61 -3.20
CA THR A 40 5.76 7.21 -2.81
C THR A 40 7.12 6.57 -2.53
N LEU A 41 8.10 6.79 -3.40
CA LEU A 41 9.46 6.29 -3.18
C LEU A 41 10.08 6.86 -1.89
N GLU A 42 9.87 8.14 -1.60
CA GLU A 42 10.37 8.78 -0.38
C GLU A 42 9.73 8.18 0.88
N VAL A 43 8.40 8.09 0.91
CA VAL A 43 7.68 7.64 2.12
C VAL A 43 7.87 6.14 2.37
N TYR A 44 7.75 5.30 1.34
CA TYR A 44 8.02 3.87 1.51
C TYR A 44 9.46 3.61 1.94
N SER A 45 10.44 4.33 1.37
CA SER A 45 11.84 4.20 1.79
C SER A 45 12.05 4.65 3.23
N LYS A 46 11.35 5.67 3.71
CA LYS A 46 11.40 6.13 5.10
C LYS A 46 11.00 5.03 6.08
N TYR A 47 9.93 4.30 5.78
CA TYR A 47 9.36 3.29 6.67
C TYR A 47 9.89 1.87 6.44
N THR A 48 10.61 1.61 5.35
CA THR A 48 11.10 0.27 4.99
C THR A 48 12.62 0.27 4.75
N PHE A 49 13.04 0.33 3.51
CA PHE A 49 14.42 0.36 3.05
C PHE A 49 14.55 1.31 1.85
N ASP A 50 15.75 1.80 1.60
CA ASP A 50 16.00 2.65 0.44
C ASP A 50 15.69 1.91 -0.86
N TYR A 51 14.89 2.54 -1.73
CA TYR A 51 14.50 1.96 -3.01
C TYR A 51 15.71 1.52 -3.83
N PRO A 52 15.91 0.22 -4.11
CA PRO A 52 17.16 -0.25 -4.68
C PRO A 52 17.24 -0.08 -6.21
N TYR A 53 16.11 0.10 -6.88
CA TYR A 53 16.08 0.20 -8.34
C TYR A 53 16.35 1.62 -8.83
N PRO A 54 16.79 1.79 -10.11
CA PRO A 54 17.14 3.10 -10.64
C PRO A 54 15.93 3.98 -10.95
N LYS A 55 14.73 3.39 -11.09
CA LYS A 55 13.54 4.13 -11.53
C LYS A 55 12.24 3.45 -11.06
N ALA A 56 11.16 4.23 -11.03
CA ALA A 56 9.78 3.77 -10.99
C ALA A 56 8.96 4.56 -12.01
N VAL A 57 8.10 3.87 -12.76
CA VAL A 57 7.35 4.43 -13.88
C VAL A 57 5.87 4.15 -13.72
N SER A 58 5.06 5.20 -13.71
CA SER A 58 3.60 5.13 -13.75
C SER A 58 3.10 5.36 -15.17
N VAL A 59 2.34 4.43 -15.72
CA VAL A 59 1.79 4.52 -17.08
C VAL A 59 0.27 4.64 -17.02
N HIS A 60 -0.29 5.62 -17.74
CA HIS A 60 -1.73 5.74 -17.87
C HIS A 60 -2.31 4.56 -18.65
N ALA A 61 -3.22 3.83 -18.02
CA ALA A 61 -3.99 2.75 -18.63
C ALA A 61 -5.49 2.95 -18.44
N LYS A 62 -6.29 2.26 -19.22
CA LYS A 62 -7.75 2.38 -19.14
C LYS A 62 -8.30 1.40 -18.08
N ASN A 63 -8.95 1.95 -17.06
CA ASN A 63 -9.75 1.21 -16.08
C ASN A 63 -8.99 0.14 -15.28
N GLN A 64 -7.71 0.33 -15.00
CA GLN A 64 -6.99 -0.61 -14.13
C GLN A 64 -5.85 0.04 -13.36
N GLY A 65 -5.62 -0.46 -12.13
CA GLY A 65 -4.35 -0.45 -11.45
C GLY A 65 -3.72 -1.82 -11.62
N MET A 66 -2.43 -1.89 -11.89
CA MET A 66 -1.68 -3.12 -12.01
C MET A 66 -0.19 -2.88 -11.86
N GLU A 67 0.40 -3.59 -10.94
CA GLU A 67 1.81 -3.52 -10.59
C GLU A 67 2.67 -4.45 -11.45
N TYR A 68 3.87 -3.99 -11.76
CA TYR A 68 4.99 -4.76 -12.27
C TYR A 68 6.31 -4.15 -11.76
N PRO A 69 7.41 -4.91 -11.69
CA PRO A 69 8.67 -4.36 -11.22
C PRO A 69 9.10 -3.11 -12.00
N MET A 70 9.27 -2.00 -11.32
CA MET A 70 9.68 -0.69 -11.84
C MET A 70 8.72 -0.01 -12.82
N ILE A 71 7.59 -0.61 -13.16
CA ILE A 71 6.58 -0.03 -14.04
C ILE A 71 5.18 -0.49 -13.60
N CYS A 72 4.24 0.43 -13.53
CA CYS A 72 2.85 0.11 -13.16
C CYS A 72 1.85 0.83 -14.06
N TRP A 73 0.63 0.32 -14.09
CA TRP A 73 -0.49 0.89 -14.84
C TRP A 73 -1.49 1.53 -13.89
N ASN A 74 -1.88 2.76 -14.22
CA ASN A 74 -2.78 3.55 -13.38
C ASN A 74 -3.84 4.24 -14.20
N TYR A 75 -5.00 4.47 -13.60
CA TYR A 75 -6.11 5.15 -14.23
C TYR A 75 -6.48 6.44 -13.48
N GLY A 76 -6.88 7.43 -14.23
CA GLY A 76 -7.46 8.68 -13.76
C GLY A 76 -7.53 9.64 -14.93
N ARG A 77 -8.72 10.11 -15.26
CA ARG A 77 -8.89 11.01 -16.40
C ARG A 77 -9.80 12.17 -16.04
N PRO A 78 -9.41 13.41 -16.34
CA PRO A 78 -10.30 14.55 -16.27
C PRO A 78 -11.40 14.45 -17.33
N ASN A 79 -12.40 15.31 -17.24
CA ASN A 79 -13.39 15.52 -18.27
C ASN A 79 -12.73 16.13 -19.54
N ASP A 80 -13.45 16.11 -20.66
CA ASP A 80 -12.93 16.63 -21.94
C ASP A 80 -12.60 18.14 -21.90
N ASP A 81 -13.24 18.88 -20.99
CA ASP A 81 -12.95 20.31 -20.74
C ASP A 81 -11.77 20.53 -19.76
N GLY A 82 -11.11 19.48 -19.29
CA GLY A 82 -10.00 19.53 -18.36
C GLY A 82 -10.40 19.61 -16.88
N THR A 83 -11.69 19.72 -16.57
CA THR A 83 -12.14 19.71 -15.17
C THR A 83 -12.12 18.31 -14.56
N TYR A 84 -11.95 18.21 -13.25
CA TYR A 84 -12.04 16.95 -12.53
C TYR A 84 -12.56 17.15 -11.10
N SER A 85 -13.18 16.11 -10.57
CA SER A 85 -13.65 16.07 -9.19
C SER A 85 -12.54 15.63 -8.22
N ASP A 86 -12.72 15.92 -6.92
CA ASP A 86 -11.87 15.35 -5.86
C ASP A 86 -11.81 13.83 -5.92
N ARG A 87 -12.94 13.19 -6.22
CA ARG A 87 -12.99 11.73 -6.39
C ARG A 87 -12.04 11.26 -7.50
N THR A 88 -11.93 11.99 -8.61
CA THR A 88 -11.03 11.65 -9.72
C THR A 88 -9.58 11.93 -9.33
N LYS A 89 -9.31 13.09 -8.72
CA LYS A 89 -7.98 13.48 -8.23
C LYS A 89 -7.43 12.43 -7.25
N TYR A 90 -8.12 12.25 -6.14
CA TYR A 90 -7.66 11.33 -5.09
C TYR A 90 -7.71 9.86 -5.53
N GLY A 91 -8.64 9.51 -6.42
CA GLY A 91 -8.65 8.17 -7.02
C GLY A 91 -7.39 7.87 -7.82
N MET A 92 -6.90 8.82 -8.62
CA MET A 92 -5.65 8.68 -9.37
C MET A 92 -4.43 8.68 -8.44
N ILE A 93 -4.37 9.60 -7.50
CA ILE A 93 -3.24 9.68 -6.55
C ILE A 93 -3.13 8.37 -5.76
N SER A 94 -4.24 7.89 -5.20
CA SER A 94 -4.29 6.66 -4.41
C SER A 94 -3.84 5.43 -5.21
N VAL A 95 -4.27 5.28 -6.47
CA VAL A 95 -3.85 4.13 -7.27
C VAL A 95 -2.38 4.21 -7.66
N ILE A 96 -1.84 5.40 -7.95
CA ILE A 96 -0.41 5.56 -8.23
C ILE A 96 0.43 5.19 -6.99
N ILE A 97 0.04 5.65 -5.80
CA ILE A 97 0.73 5.28 -4.55
C ILE A 97 0.72 3.76 -4.37
N HIS A 98 -0.43 3.13 -4.53
CA HIS A 98 -0.61 1.69 -4.38
C HIS A 98 0.26 0.91 -5.37
N GLU A 99 0.13 1.15 -6.65
CA GLU A 99 0.84 0.38 -7.67
C GLU A 99 2.37 0.61 -7.66
N VAL A 100 2.82 1.82 -7.29
CA VAL A 100 4.25 2.07 -7.07
C VAL A 100 4.74 1.41 -5.79
N GLY A 101 3.91 1.38 -4.76
CA GLY A 101 4.18 0.75 -3.47
C GLY A 101 4.47 -0.74 -3.59
N HIS A 102 3.79 -1.43 -4.49
CA HIS A 102 4.01 -2.85 -4.76
C HIS A 102 5.45 -3.20 -5.17
N ASN A 103 6.29 -2.26 -5.59
CA ASN A 103 7.72 -2.52 -5.73
C ASN A 103 8.36 -2.97 -4.41
N TYR A 104 7.83 -2.52 -3.26
CA TYR A 104 8.32 -2.90 -1.93
C TYR A 104 7.65 -4.20 -1.45
N PHE A 105 6.34 -4.29 -1.57
CA PHE A 105 5.49 -5.44 -1.21
C PHE A 105 4.51 -5.72 -2.37
N PRO A 106 4.57 -6.86 -3.08
CA PRO A 106 5.35 -8.04 -2.79
C PRO A 106 6.64 -8.18 -3.63
N MET A 107 7.05 -7.17 -4.42
CA MET A 107 8.14 -7.37 -5.39
C MET A 107 9.50 -7.58 -4.73
N ILE A 108 9.89 -6.75 -3.75
CA ILE A 108 11.20 -6.84 -3.07
C ILE A 108 11.10 -7.68 -1.80
N VAL A 109 10.12 -7.44 -0.93
CA VAL A 109 9.75 -8.36 0.14
C VAL A 109 8.62 -9.21 -0.42
N ASN A 110 8.97 -10.39 -0.92
CA ASN A 110 8.03 -11.23 -1.65
C ASN A 110 7.04 -11.96 -0.71
N SER A 111 6.00 -12.51 -1.29
CA SER A 111 5.01 -13.34 -0.59
C SER A 111 4.41 -14.37 -1.54
N ASP A 112 3.84 -15.44 -1.00
CA ASP A 112 3.00 -16.35 -1.78
C ASP A 112 1.58 -15.78 -1.85
N GLU A 113 1.34 -14.94 -2.84
CA GLU A 113 0.08 -14.22 -3.06
C GLU A 113 -1.12 -15.17 -3.25
N ARG A 114 -0.88 -16.35 -3.79
CA ARG A 114 -1.92 -17.36 -3.99
C ARG A 114 -2.39 -18.01 -2.70
N GLN A 115 -1.60 -17.91 -1.64
CA GLN A 115 -1.97 -18.37 -0.30
C GLN A 115 -2.39 -17.21 0.62
N TRP A 116 -1.66 -16.10 0.57
CA TRP A 116 -1.81 -15.00 1.53
C TRP A 116 -1.85 -13.63 0.83
N GLY A 117 -2.99 -13.33 0.21
CA GLY A 117 -3.20 -12.06 -0.49
C GLY A 117 -2.99 -10.80 0.37
N TRP A 118 -3.16 -10.90 1.69
CA TRP A 118 -2.95 -9.80 2.60
C TRP A 118 -1.47 -9.38 2.76
N MET A 119 -0.52 -10.29 2.51
CA MET A 119 0.92 -9.96 2.56
C MET A 119 1.38 -9.15 1.35
N ASP A 120 0.64 -9.24 0.28
CA ASP A 120 0.73 -8.40 -0.90
C ASP A 120 -0.10 -7.13 -0.67
N GLU A 121 -1.38 -7.21 -0.78
CA GLU A 121 -2.31 -6.10 -0.83
C GLU A 121 -2.48 -5.38 0.52
N GLY A 122 -2.44 -6.12 1.61
CA GLY A 122 -2.67 -5.57 2.95
C GLY A 122 -1.48 -4.77 3.46
N LEU A 123 -0.26 -5.27 3.28
CA LEU A 123 0.96 -4.54 3.64
C LEU A 123 1.09 -3.27 2.79
N ASP A 124 0.82 -3.40 1.48
CA ASP A 124 0.86 -2.25 0.59
C ASP A 124 -0.24 -1.22 0.93
N THR A 125 -1.47 -1.66 1.17
CA THR A 125 -2.58 -0.75 1.56
C THR A 125 -2.28 -0.02 2.88
N PHE A 126 -1.62 -0.67 3.84
CA PHE A 126 -1.17 0.00 5.06
C PHE A 126 -0.16 1.12 4.75
N MET A 127 0.85 0.82 3.96
CA MET A 127 1.85 1.80 3.54
C MET A 127 1.25 2.90 2.66
N GLN A 128 0.30 2.55 1.78
CA GLN A 128 -0.47 3.51 1.00
C GLN A 128 -1.17 4.52 1.92
N TYR A 129 -1.83 4.06 2.98
CA TYR A 129 -2.50 4.96 3.93
C TYR A 129 -1.53 5.97 4.55
N LEU A 130 -0.38 5.52 5.04
CA LEU A 130 0.63 6.44 5.59
C LEU A 130 1.12 7.43 4.54
N THR A 131 1.35 6.97 3.33
CA THR A 131 1.83 7.79 2.21
C THR A 131 0.80 8.84 1.81
N GLU A 132 -0.48 8.48 1.78
CA GLU A 132 -1.59 9.39 1.51
C GLU A 132 -1.68 10.50 2.57
N GLN A 133 -1.56 10.14 3.86
CA GLN A 133 -1.61 11.12 4.97
C GLN A 133 -0.40 12.06 4.98
N GLU A 134 0.76 11.62 4.48
CA GLU A 134 1.94 12.48 4.32
C GLU A 134 1.90 13.32 3.03
N PHE A 135 1.11 12.92 2.03
CA PHE A 135 1.00 13.67 0.77
C PHE A 135 0.24 14.98 0.92
N GLU A 136 -0.86 14.96 1.65
CA GLU A 136 -1.72 16.13 1.84
C GLU A 136 -2.46 16.03 3.19
N PRO A 137 -2.50 17.09 4.02
CA PRO A 137 -3.25 17.07 5.27
C PRO A 137 -4.73 16.72 5.06
N ASN A 138 -5.26 15.83 5.88
CA ASN A 138 -6.65 15.33 5.80
C ASN A 138 -6.97 14.63 4.46
N TYR A 139 -6.00 13.96 3.87
CA TYR A 139 -6.22 13.17 2.67
C TYR A 139 -7.41 12.21 2.86
N PRO A 140 -8.38 12.16 1.92
CA PRO A 140 -9.60 11.37 2.08
C PRO A 140 -9.36 9.89 1.77
N SER A 141 -8.51 9.23 2.54
CA SER A 141 -8.17 7.81 2.38
C SER A 141 -9.41 6.92 2.44
N ARG A 142 -9.46 5.95 1.54
CA ARG A 142 -10.58 5.00 1.47
C ARG A 142 -10.40 3.79 2.39
N ARG A 143 -9.17 3.50 2.78
CA ARG A 143 -8.75 2.34 3.58
C ARG A 143 -7.75 2.79 4.64
N GLY A 144 -7.44 1.92 5.60
CA GLY A 144 -6.48 2.16 6.66
C GLY A 144 -7.10 2.77 7.93
N ASP A 145 -7.92 3.78 7.80
CA ASP A 145 -8.67 4.35 8.93
C ASP A 145 -9.68 3.32 9.49
N PRO A 146 -9.74 3.11 10.84
CA PRO A 146 -10.61 2.13 11.46
C PRO A 146 -12.09 2.28 11.10
N SER A 147 -12.58 3.50 10.89
CA SER A 147 -13.98 3.74 10.52
C SER A 147 -14.38 3.11 9.19
N LYS A 148 -13.41 2.87 8.30
CA LYS A 148 -13.66 2.35 6.95
C LYS A 148 -13.94 0.85 6.90
N VAL A 149 -13.55 0.11 7.92
CA VAL A 149 -13.75 -1.35 7.98
C VAL A 149 -14.98 -1.77 8.80
N ILE A 150 -15.56 -0.85 9.60
CA ILE A 150 -16.69 -1.13 10.49
C ILE A 150 -17.86 -1.81 9.74
N ARG A 151 -18.26 -1.24 8.60
CA ARG A 151 -19.38 -1.78 7.82
C ARG A 151 -19.14 -3.22 7.36
N TYR A 152 -17.92 -3.55 7.01
CA TYR A 152 -17.52 -4.90 6.62
C TYR A 152 -17.56 -5.84 7.82
N MET A 153 -16.89 -5.47 8.92
CA MET A 153 -16.77 -6.31 10.12
C MET A 153 -18.11 -6.52 10.84
N SER A 154 -19.02 -5.55 10.81
CA SER A 154 -20.37 -5.66 11.38
C SER A 154 -21.41 -6.26 10.41
N GLY A 155 -20.99 -6.68 9.23
CA GLY A 155 -21.88 -7.25 8.22
C GLY A 155 -22.30 -8.69 8.52
N ASP A 156 -22.89 -9.34 7.51
CA ASP A 156 -23.29 -10.74 7.60
C ASP A 156 -22.06 -11.64 7.78
N GLN A 157 -21.95 -12.30 8.92
CA GLN A 157 -20.80 -13.10 9.31
C GLN A 157 -20.61 -14.35 8.43
N ASP A 158 -21.66 -14.83 7.78
CA ASP A 158 -21.57 -15.94 6.83
C ASP A 158 -20.81 -15.57 5.54
N PHE A 159 -20.61 -14.25 5.30
CA PHE A 159 -19.89 -13.71 4.14
C PHE A 159 -18.61 -12.95 4.50
N ILE A 160 -18.04 -13.24 5.65
CA ILE A 160 -16.75 -12.69 6.09
C ILE A 160 -15.78 -13.85 6.31
N SER A 161 -14.58 -13.73 5.74
CA SER A 161 -13.51 -14.73 5.90
C SER A 161 -12.38 -14.17 6.78
N PRO A 162 -11.68 -15.01 7.55
CA PRO A 162 -10.42 -14.61 8.19
C PRO A 162 -9.43 -14.03 7.17
N ILE A 163 -8.58 -13.09 7.59
CA ILE A 163 -7.52 -12.51 6.72
C ILE A 163 -6.60 -13.62 6.18
N MET A 164 -6.33 -14.64 6.99
CA MET A 164 -5.47 -15.78 6.63
C MET A 164 -6.10 -16.76 5.62
N SER A 165 -7.30 -16.48 5.13
CA SER A 165 -7.95 -17.30 4.11
C SER A 165 -7.24 -17.21 2.77
N ASN A 166 -7.23 -18.31 2.01
CA ASN A 166 -6.71 -18.34 0.66
C ASN A 166 -7.56 -17.44 -0.26
N PRO A 167 -6.97 -16.55 -1.06
CA PRO A 167 -7.69 -15.61 -1.92
C PRO A 167 -8.69 -16.23 -2.90
N GLU A 168 -8.47 -17.47 -3.31
CA GLU A 168 -9.39 -18.18 -4.22
C GLU A 168 -10.72 -18.57 -3.54
N ASN A 169 -10.76 -18.60 -2.20
CA ASN A 169 -11.92 -19.04 -1.41
C ASN A 169 -12.45 -17.95 -0.49
N VAL A 170 -11.94 -16.72 -0.58
CA VAL A 170 -12.31 -15.64 0.32
C VAL A 170 -13.60 -14.93 -0.13
N PHE A 171 -14.45 -14.63 0.82
CA PHE A 171 -15.56 -13.70 0.60
C PHE A 171 -15.07 -12.26 0.67
N GLN A 172 -15.58 -11.41 -0.23
CA GLN A 172 -15.32 -9.97 -0.24
C GLN A 172 -13.79 -9.65 -0.23
N LEU A 173 -13.09 -10.08 -1.28
CA LEU A 173 -11.62 -9.95 -1.40
C LEU A 173 -11.09 -8.55 -1.05
N GLY A 174 -11.73 -7.49 -1.52
CA GLY A 174 -11.27 -6.11 -1.26
C GLY A 174 -11.17 -5.76 0.22
N PRO A 175 -12.24 -5.89 1.02
CA PRO A 175 -12.14 -5.72 2.47
C PRO A 175 -11.21 -6.71 3.14
N ASN A 176 -11.18 -7.97 2.72
CA ASN A 176 -10.42 -9.04 3.36
C ASN A 176 -8.90 -8.90 3.16
N ALA A 177 -8.44 -8.74 1.93
CA ALA A 177 -7.01 -8.70 1.61
C ALA A 177 -6.39 -7.30 1.75
N TYR A 178 -7.17 -6.23 1.55
CA TYR A 178 -6.74 -4.84 1.56
C TYR A 178 -7.11 -4.10 2.86
N GLY A 179 -8.42 -3.90 3.06
CA GLY A 179 -8.92 -2.96 4.07
C GLY A 179 -8.71 -3.41 5.51
N LYS A 180 -9.13 -4.64 5.86
CA LYS A 180 -9.06 -5.16 7.22
C LYS A 180 -7.60 -5.32 7.70
N PRO A 181 -6.67 -5.92 6.93
CA PRO A 181 -5.28 -6.01 7.37
C PRO A 181 -4.60 -4.64 7.49
N ALA A 182 -4.83 -3.71 6.57
CA ALA A 182 -4.30 -2.35 6.68
C ALA A 182 -4.81 -1.63 7.94
N THR A 183 -6.10 -1.78 8.25
CA THR A 183 -6.69 -1.25 9.49
C THR A 183 -6.09 -1.90 10.73
N ALA A 184 -5.89 -3.22 10.72
CA ALA A 184 -5.26 -3.92 11.83
C ALA A 184 -3.85 -3.37 12.09
N LEU A 185 -3.04 -3.23 11.06
CA LEU A 185 -1.68 -2.68 11.21
C LEU A 185 -1.70 -1.22 11.71
N ASN A 186 -2.66 -0.42 11.25
CA ASN A 186 -2.79 0.96 11.71
C ASN A 186 -3.19 1.05 13.19
N ILE A 187 -4.16 0.24 13.64
CA ILE A 187 -4.52 0.15 15.06
C ILE A 187 -3.33 -0.34 15.90
N LEU A 188 -2.61 -1.33 15.40
CA LEU A 188 -1.42 -1.83 16.07
C LEU A 188 -0.36 -0.72 16.24
N ARG A 189 -0.14 0.08 15.18
CA ARG A 189 0.78 1.20 15.16
C ARG A 189 0.36 2.34 16.09
N GLU A 190 -0.88 2.81 15.95
CA GLU A 190 -1.31 4.04 16.64
C GLU A 190 -1.74 3.80 18.09
N THR A 191 -2.29 2.62 18.38
CA THR A 191 -2.97 2.37 19.66
C THR A 191 -2.26 1.35 20.55
N ILE A 192 -1.77 0.25 20.00
CA ILE A 192 -1.26 -0.87 20.79
C ILE A 192 0.24 -0.72 21.09
N MET A 193 1.06 -0.54 20.07
CA MET A 193 2.52 -0.46 20.21
C MET A 193 3.03 0.98 20.35
N GLY A 194 2.33 1.94 19.75
CA GLY A 194 2.84 3.29 19.51
C GLY A 194 3.67 3.34 18.21
N GLU A 195 3.64 4.51 17.57
CA GLU A 195 4.22 4.69 16.23
C GLU A 195 5.71 4.35 16.19
N GLU A 196 6.50 4.86 17.13
CA GLU A 196 7.95 4.68 17.14
C GLU A 196 8.35 3.21 17.19
N LEU A 197 7.73 2.43 18.08
CA LEU A 197 8.07 1.02 18.26
C LEU A 197 7.57 0.17 17.08
N PHE A 198 6.35 0.45 16.59
CA PHE A 198 5.82 -0.23 15.43
C PHE A 198 6.68 0.05 14.20
N ASP A 199 7.00 1.30 13.92
CA ASP A 199 7.78 1.71 12.74
C ASP A 199 9.17 1.06 12.76
N TYR A 200 9.80 0.97 13.94
CA TYR A 200 11.06 0.24 14.11
C TYR A 200 10.92 -1.25 13.78
N ALA A 201 9.88 -1.92 14.29
CA ALA A 201 9.64 -3.35 14.05
C ALA A 201 9.30 -3.61 12.58
N PHE A 202 8.46 -2.78 11.97
CA PHE A 202 8.07 -2.89 10.56
C PHE A 202 9.26 -2.66 9.62
N LYS A 203 10.08 -1.66 9.91
CA LYS A 203 11.33 -1.39 9.18
C LYS A 203 12.31 -2.56 9.32
N THR A 204 12.38 -3.17 10.50
CA THR A 204 13.19 -4.37 10.74
C THR A 204 12.69 -5.54 9.90
N TYR A 205 11.38 -5.75 9.82
CA TYR A 205 10.78 -6.77 8.96
C TYR A 205 11.17 -6.54 7.49
N ALA A 206 10.91 -5.36 6.96
CA ALA A 206 11.19 -5.04 5.57
C ALA A 206 12.68 -5.27 5.20
N ASN A 207 13.60 -4.80 6.04
CA ASN A 207 15.04 -4.99 5.81
C ASN A 207 15.49 -6.45 5.96
N ARG A 208 14.98 -7.18 6.95
CA ARG A 208 15.32 -8.60 7.18
C ARG A 208 14.90 -9.49 6.01
N TRP A 209 13.75 -9.17 5.41
CA TRP A 209 13.15 -9.99 4.37
C TRP A 209 13.30 -9.43 2.95
N MET A 210 14.04 -8.37 2.77
CA MET A 210 14.39 -7.81 1.47
C MET A 210 15.00 -8.89 0.56
N PHE A 211 14.46 -9.05 -0.65
CA PHE A 211 14.79 -10.08 -1.64
C PHE A 211 14.60 -11.53 -1.16
N LYS A 212 13.69 -11.74 -0.22
CA LYS A 212 13.33 -13.06 0.30
C LYS A 212 11.82 -13.28 0.23
N HIS A 213 11.37 -14.45 0.68
CA HIS A 213 9.99 -14.92 0.60
C HIS A 213 9.45 -15.25 1.99
N PRO A 214 9.14 -14.26 2.84
CA PRO A 214 8.58 -14.51 4.16
C PRO A 214 7.17 -15.09 4.08
N THR A 215 6.84 -15.88 5.09
CA THR A 215 5.48 -16.34 5.38
C THR A 215 4.80 -15.42 6.41
N PRO A 216 3.48 -15.54 6.64
CA PRO A 216 2.82 -14.85 7.74
C PRO A 216 3.49 -15.05 9.10
N ALA A 217 3.94 -16.28 9.38
CA ALA A 217 4.65 -16.58 10.62
C ALA A 217 5.98 -15.81 10.74
N ASP A 218 6.67 -15.58 9.65
CA ASP A 218 7.90 -14.79 9.63
C ASP A 218 7.62 -13.31 9.88
N PHE A 219 6.51 -12.78 9.35
CA PHE A 219 6.05 -11.43 9.65
C PHE A 219 5.72 -11.27 11.13
N PHE A 220 4.86 -12.12 11.68
CA PHE A 220 4.44 -12.05 13.08
C PHE A 220 5.62 -12.16 14.04
N ARG A 221 6.47 -13.16 13.86
CA ARG A 221 7.69 -13.33 14.69
C ARG A 221 8.63 -12.14 14.58
N THR A 222 8.82 -11.60 13.38
CA THR A 222 9.73 -10.46 13.22
C THR A 222 9.21 -9.23 13.95
N MET A 223 7.90 -8.97 13.88
CA MET A 223 7.29 -7.87 14.61
C MET A 223 7.45 -8.04 16.13
N GLU A 224 7.23 -9.23 16.66
CA GLU A 224 7.38 -9.54 18.08
C GLU A 224 8.85 -9.51 18.53
N ASP A 225 9.75 -10.15 17.79
CA ASP A 225 11.18 -10.17 18.10
C ASP A 225 11.78 -8.77 18.14
N ALA A 226 11.42 -7.93 17.17
CA ALA A 226 11.97 -6.57 17.06
C ALA A 226 11.39 -5.63 18.13
N SER A 227 10.13 -5.80 18.50
CA SER A 227 9.45 -4.94 19.47
C SER A 227 9.57 -5.44 20.92
N ALA A 228 9.88 -6.72 21.11
CA ALA A 228 9.78 -7.43 22.40
C ALA A 228 8.36 -7.37 23.02
N VAL A 229 7.32 -7.28 22.19
CA VAL A 229 5.91 -7.28 22.59
C VAL A 229 5.28 -8.59 22.18
N ASP A 230 4.56 -9.23 23.12
CA ASP A 230 3.74 -10.40 22.82
C ASP A 230 2.45 -9.96 22.12
N LEU A 231 2.31 -10.35 20.85
CA LEU A 231 1.20 -9.98 19.97
C LEU A 231 0.37 -11.20 19.52
N ASP A 232 0.63 -12.41 20.05
CA ASP A 232 -0.10 -13.62 19.67
C ASP A 232 -1.62 -13.44 19.75
N TRP A 233 -2.11 -12.79 20.80
CA TRP A 233 -3.53 -12.48 20.99
C TRP A 233 -4.07 -11.58 19.88
N TYR A 234 -3.26 -10.61 19.42
CA TYR A 234 -3.64 -9.67 18.38
C TYR A 234 -3.73 -10.34 17.00
N TRP A 235 -2.69 -11.08 16.64
CA TRP A 235 -2.65 -11.84 15.40
C TRP A 235 -3.79 -12.84 15.33
N ARG A 236 -4.04 -13.57 16.41
CA ARG A 236 -5.13 -14.56 16.50
C ARG A 236 -6.48 -13.90 16.26
N GLY A 237 -6.81 -12.81 16.93
CA GLY A 237 -8.07 -12.10 16.77
C GLY A 237 -8.25 -11.51 15.38
N TRP A 238 -7.28 -10.72 14.91
CA TRP A 238 -7.42 -10.00 13.65
C TRP A 238 -7.25 -10.86 12.40
N PHE A 239 -6.30 -11.78 12.38
CA PHE A 239 -5.89 -12.49 11.16
C PHE A 239 -6.50 -13.88 11.04
N TYR A 240 -6.66 -14.61 12.14
CA TYR A 240 -7.08 -16.00 12.11
C TYR A 240 -8.57 -16.24 12.36
N THR A 241 -9.28 -15.26 12.93
CA THR A 241 -10.72 -15.37 13.22
C THR A 241 -11.52 -14.21 12.64
N THR A 242 -12.85 -14.33 12.72
CA THR A 242 -13.82 -13.26 12.44
C THR A 242 -14.60 -12.84 13.68
N ASP A 243 -14.26 -13.42 14.83
CA ASP A 243 -14.90 -13.16 16.12
C ASP A 243 -14.28 -11.90 16.77
N HIS A 244 -14.90 -10.75 16.60
CA HIS A 244 -14.50 -9.47 17.22
C HIS A 244 -15.68 -8.54 17.51
#